data_c750d58408e39b77e29b57621c7c792b
#
_entry.id   c750d58408e39b77e29b57621c7c792b
#
_cell.length_a   1.000
_cell.length_b   1.000
_cell.length_c   1.000
_cell.angle_alpha   90.00
_cell.angle_beta   90.00
_cell.angle_gamma   90.00
#
_symmetry.space_group_name_H-M   'P 1'
#
loop_
_entity.id
_entity.type
_entity.pdbx_description
1 polymer ?
#
loop_
_entity_poly.entity_id
_entity_poly.type
_entity_poly.pdbx_seq_one_letter_code
_entity_poly.pdbx_strand_id
1 'polypeptide(L)'
;MIWRRDRIGVEGPAVTRPGALEPPVGARRAPRDLAPNPLLLPIVDPRSPVTERYRRMMTHIDHLGARDDHSYRMIVMSSSREAEGKTLTSMNLALALAEDRDRKVLLMDVDLHRPRVHHFLLSKPRLGWIDVFEDRAELDAAIIDLNQSRLRILPAGRPPEKPAEVIKSERFRRLLRQLRDRFDAVVLDAPPLMRFVDANILNSYADGMVFVIRAGLTSRQIVRKALTQITSGRVIGVVLNDVRYTLVDRYYYRYDEYGGSYYDRESR
;
A
#
# COMPACT_ATOMS: atom_id res chain seq x y z
N MET A 1 15.18 8.15 19.69
CA MET A 1 15.92 6.90 19.86
C MET A 1 16.52 6.58 18.51
N ILE A 2 17.84 6.71 18.41
CA ILE A 2 18.63 6.53 17.19
C ILE A 2 18.93 5.03 17.10
N TRP A 3 18.44 4.34 16.10
CA TRP A 3 18.86 2.96 15.80
C TRP A 3 20.09 3.01 14.90
N ARG A 4 21.26 2.74 15.47
CA ARG A 4 22.47 2.40 14.71
C ARG A 4 22.31 0.99 14.14
N ARG A 5 22.72 0.85 12.87
CA ARG A 5 22.95 -0.47 12.26
C ARG A 5 24.19 -1.08 12.90
N ASP A 6 24.03 -2.09 13.71
CA ASP A 6 25.12 -3.01 14.03
C ASP A 6 24.85 -4.34 13.34
N ARG A 7 25.88 -4.79 12.66
CA ARG A 7 25.93 -6.06 11.91
C ARG A 7 25.89 -7.22 12.91
N ILE A 8 24.94 -8.11 12.77
CA ILE A 8 25.05 -9.44 13.36
C ILE A 8 25.08 -10.42 12.18
N GLY A 9 26.29 -10.90 11.87
CA GLY A 9 26.50 -12.03 10.98
C GLY A 9 26.14 -13.30 11.73
N VAL A 10 25.23 -14.08 11.16
CA VAL A 10 25.04 -15.48 11.51
C VAL A 10 25.04 -16.25 10.20
N GLU A 11 26.17 -16.85 9.86
CA GLU A 11 26.27 -17.88 8.84
C GLU A 11 25.72 -19.18 9.42
N GLY A 12 24.59 -19.64 8.88
CA GLY A 12 24.06 -20.98 9.11
C GLY A 12 24.26 -21.85 7.89
N PRO A 13 24.49 -23.17 8.02
CA PRO A 13 24.89 -24.05 6.94
C PRO A 13 23.82 -24.22 5.87
N ALA A 14 24.24 -24.24 4.60
CA ALA A 14 23.42 -24.50 3.43
C ALA A 14 22.82 -25.91 3.47
N VAL A 15 21.51 -25.99 3.70
CA VAL A 15 20.75 -27.24 3.51
C VAL A 15 20.19 -27.25 2.10
N THR A 16 20.82 -27.99 1.22
CA THR A 16 20.29 -28.37 -0.09
C THR A 16 19.08 -29.29 0.09
N ARG A 17 17.88 -28.82 -0.21
CA ARG A 17 16.68 -29.65 -0.30
C ARG A 17 16.46 -30.12 -1.74
N PRO A 18 16.07 -31.40 -1.95
CA PRO A 18 15.77 -31.92 -3.29
C PRO A 18 14.55 -31.24 -3.90
N GLY A 19 14.54 -31.15 -5.23
CA GLY A 19 13.57 -30.43 -6.05
C GLY A 19 12.11 -30.71 -5.66
N ALA A 20 11.42 -29.65 -5.28
CA ALA A 20 9.98 -29.67 -5.13
C ALA A 20 9.34 -29.68 -6.52
N LEU A 21 8.55 -30.72 -6.79
CA LEU A 21 7.68 -30.82 -7.96
C LEU A 21 6.80 -29.56 -8.06
N GLU A 22 6.71 -28.98 -9.24
CA GLU A 22 5.81 -27.86 -9.48
C GLU A 22 4.35 -28.30 -9.24
N PRO A 23 3.55 -27.53 -8.49
CA PRO A 23 2.15 -27.84 -8.31
C PRO A 23 1.40 -27.70 -9.65
N PRO A 24 0.35 -28.51 -9.89
CA PRO A 24 -0.41 -28.49 -11.14
C PRO A 24 -1.02 -27.08 -11.37
N VAL A 25 -1.08 -26.70 -12.64
CA VAL A 25 -1.72 -25.44 -13.10
C VAL A 25 -3.16 -25.44 -12.61
N GLY A 26 -3.53 -24.40 -11.79
CA GLY A 26 -4.89 -24.25 -11.22
C GLY A 26 -5.01 -24.49 -9.71
N ALA A 27 -3.98 -24.98 -9.02
CA ALA A 27 -4.03 -25.12 -7.56
C ALA A 27 -3.92 -23.73 -6.89
N ARG A 28 -4.93 -23.34 -6.09
CA ARG A 28 -4.84 -22.17 -5.20
C ARG A 28 -3.60 -22.32 -4.34
N ARG A 29 -2.72 -21.32 -4.38
CA ARG A 29 -1.54 -21.30 -3.50
C ARG A 29 -1.98 -21.22 -2.06
N ALA A 30 -1.27 -21.95 -1.19
CA ALA A 30 -1.46 -21.81 0.26
C ALA A 30 -1.24 -20.34 0.66
N PRO A 31 -2.08 -19.81 1.59
CA PRO A 31 -1.90 -18.48 2.15
C PRO A 31 -0.49 -18.27 2.69
N ARG A 32 0.01 -17.04 2.63
CA ARG A 32 1.35 -16.68 3.10
C ARG A 32 1.29 -15.82 4.34
N ASP A 33 2.31 -15.94 5.16
CA ASP A 33 2.49 -15.08 6.32
C ASP A 33 3.20 -13.79 5.93
N LEU A 34 2.86 -12.70 6.64
CA LEU A 34 3.62 -11.48 6.61
C LEU A 34 4.94 -11.65 7.36
N ALA A 35 6.00 -11.06 6.83
CA ALA A 35 7.25 -10.97 7.55
C ALA A 35 7.06 -10.13 8.82
N PRO A 36 7.70 -10.51 9.95
CA PRO A 36 7.65 -9.71 11.15
C PRO A 36 8.11 -8.27 10.87
N ASN A 37 7.20 -7.32 10.98
CA ASN A 37 7.49 -5.91 10.78
C ASN A 37 6.68 -5.07 11.78
N PRO A 38 7.33 -4.44 12.77
CA PRO A 38 6.66 -3.66 13.81
C PRO A 38 5.92 -2.43 13.27
N LEU A 39 6.12 -2.09 12.01
CA LEU A 39 5.44 -0.96 11.35
C LEU A 39 4.14 -1.37 10.64
N LEU A 40 3.78 -2.65 10.61
CA LEU A 40 2.47 -3.13 10.13
C LEU A 40 1.44 -3.04 11.26
N LEU A 41 1.08 -1.81 11.61
CA LEU A 41 0.35 -1.48 12.82
C LEU A 41 -1.05 -2.09 12.93
N PRO A 42 -1.87 -2.23 11.86
CA PRO A 42 -3.16 -2.89 11.99
C PRO A 42 -3.08 -4.35 12.47
N ILE A 43 -1.92 -5.00 12.28
CA ILE A 43 -1.67 -6.37 12.75
C ILE A 43 -0.95 -6.38 14.10
N VAL A 44 0.11 -5.58 14.26
CA VAL A 44 0.99 -5.62 15.43
C VAL A 44 0.39 -4.90 16.62
N ASP A 45 -0.26 -3.76 16.39
CA ASP A 45 -0.91 -2.93 17.40
C ASP A 45 -2.24 -2.35 16.85
N PRO A 46 -3.30 -3.19 16.78
CA PRO A 46 -4.59 -2.78 16.24
C PRO A 46 -5.26 -1.62 17.00
N ARG A 47 -4.83 -1.36 18.25
CA ARG A 47 -5.39 -0.29 19.09
C ARG A 47 -4.51 0.95 19.15
N SER A 48 -3.42 0.99 18.38
CA SER A 48 -2.55 2.17 18.38
C SER A 48 -3.24 3.40 17.79
N PRO A 49 -2.92 4.60 18.28
CA PRO A 49 -3.40 5.84 17.68
C PRO A 49 -3.05 5.98 16.19
N VAL A 50 -1.97 5.34 15.75
CA VAL A 50 -1.57 5.36 14.34
C VAL A 50 -2.43 4.43 13.49
N THR A 51 -2.80 3.25 14.00
CA THR A 51 -3.78 2.37 13.34
C THR A 51 -5.11 3.08 13.16
N GLU A 52 -5.56 3.80 14.18
CA GLU A 52 -6.80 4.58 14.12
C GLU A 52 -6.75 5.68 13.05
N ARG A 53 -5.59 6.26 12.77
CA ARG A 53 -5.42 7.22 11.66
C ARG A 53 -5.61 6.57 10.29
N TYR A 54 -5.19 5.33 10.10
CA TYR A 54 -5.47 4.59 8.86
C TYR A 54 -6.97 4.30 8.71
N ARG A 55 -7.67 3.95 9.80
CA ARG A 55 -9.14 3.79 9.79
C ARG A 55 -9.85 5.10 9.46
N ARG A 56 -9.43 6.23 10.06
CA ARG A 56 -9.96 7.57 9.71
C ARG A 56 -9.70 7.93 8.25
N MET A 57 -8.53 7.57 7.70
CA MET A 57 -8.23 7.78 6.29
C MET A 57 -9.19 6.97 5.39
N MET A 58 -9.44 5.71 5.74
CA MET A 58 -10.45 4.87 5.06
C MET A 58 -11.83 5.53 5.09
N THR A 59 -12.32 5.89 6.28
CA THR A 59 -13.62 6.55 6.45
C THR A 59 -13.69 7.86 5.65
N HIS A 60 -12.61 8.64 5.60
CA HIS A 60 -12.55 9.86 4.81
C HIS A 60 -12.69 9.60 3.31
N ILE A 61 -12.02 8.57 2.79
CA ILE A 61 -12.10 8.16 1.38
C ILE A 61 -13.54 7.73 1.04
N ASP A 62 -14.18 6.94 1.91
CA ASP A 62 -15.56 6.50 1.72
C ASP A 62 -16.54 7.68 1.74
N HIS A 63 -16.35 8.66 2.66
CA HIS A 63 -17.15 9.88 2.70
C HIS A 63 -16.94 10.80 1.49
N LEU A 64 -15.72 10.90 0.97
CA LEU A 64 -15.47 11.61 -0.29
C LEU A 64 -16.26 10.97 -1.42
N GLY A 65 -16.28 9.65 -1.48
CA GLY A 65 -17.05 8.90 -2.48
C GLY A 65 -18.54 9.20 -2.40
N ALA A 66 -19.13 9.17 -1.22
CA ALA A 66 -20.51 9.46 -1.00
C ALA A 66 -20.88 10.92 -1.36
N ARG A 67 -19.99 11.88 -1.10
CA ARG A 67 -20.20 13.31 -1.43
C ARG A 67 -20.10 13.58 -2.93
N ASP A 68 -19.16 12.90 -3.60
CA ASP A 68 -18.88 13.12 -5.03
C ASP A 68 -19.75 12.23 -5.94
N ASP A 69 -20.69 11.45 -5.38
CA ASP A 69 -21.49 10.41 -6.06
C ASP A 69 -20.59 9.47 -6.89
N HIS A 70 -19.45 9.13 -6.31
CA HIS A 70 -18.41 8.35 -6.95
C HIS A 70 -17.77 7.37 -5.97
N SER A 71 -17.52 6.14 -6.39
CA SER A 71 -16.85 5.16 -5.54
C SER A 71 -15.34 5.16 -5.78
N TYR A 72 -14.55 5.52 -4.76
CA TYR A 72 -13.09 5.45 -4.81
C TYR A 72 -12.60 4.02 -4.55
N ARG A 73 -12.81 3.15 -5.54
CA ARG A 73 -12.45 1.73 -5.46
C ARG A 73 -11.00 1.45 -5.84
N MET A 74 -10.39 2.27 -6.69
CA MET A 74 -9.01 2.12 -7.13
C MET A 74 -8.22 3.37 -6.79
N ILE A 75 -7.25 3.25 -5.86
CA ILE A 75 -6.52 4.37 -5.29
C ILE A 75 -5.03 4.19 -5.56
N VAL A 76 -4.40 5.19 -6.17
CA VAL A 76 -2.96 5.26 -6.35
C VAL A 76 -2.30 5.85 -5.10
N MET A 77 -1.30 5.17 -4.59
CA MET A 77 -0.42 5.68 -3.54
C MET A 77 0.90 6.11 -4.18
N SER A 78 1.22 7.40 -4.12
CA SER A 78 2.48 7.92 -4.66
C SER A 78 3.12 8.94 -3.71
N SER A 79 4.29 9.42 -4.06
CA SER A 79 5.06 10.38 -3.25
C SER A 79 5.90 11.29 -4.15
N SER A 80 6.54 12.33 -3.57
CA SER A 80 7.47 13.17 -4.34
C SER A 80 8.72 12.38 -4.74
N ARG A 81 9.31 11.67 -3.77
CA ARG A 81 10.60 11.00 -3.86
C ARG A 81 10.56 9.60 -3.26
N GLU A 82 11.64 8.88 -3.46
CA GLU A 82 11.89 7.61 -2.77
C GLU A 82 12.01 7.80 -1.25
N ALA A 83 11.76 6.73 -0.48
CA ALA A 83 11.90 6.67 0.97
C ALA A 83 10.98 7.62 1.78
N GLU A 84 9.88 8.09 1.21
CA GLU A 84 8.85 8.84 1.93
C GLU A 84 7.85 7.95 2.70
N GLY A 85 8.01 6.63 2.61
CA GLY A 85 7.17 5.65 3.31
C GLY A 85 5.91 5.23 2.56
N LYS A 86 5.84 5.52 1.27
CA LYS A 86 4.73 5.19 0.37
C LYS A 86 4.26 3.74 0.51
N THR A 87 5.13 2.77 0.24
CA THR A 87 4.80 1.33 0.28
C THR A 87 4.33 0.86 1.67
N LEU A 88 4.92 1.39 2.74
CA LEU A 88 4.47 1.11 4.10
C LEU A 88 3.06 1.70 4.35
N THR A 89 2.82 2.92 3.88
CA THR A 89 1.50 3.57 3.98
C THR A 89 0.47 2.80 3.15
N SER A 90 0.82 2.35 1.94
CA SER A 90 -0.03 1.52 1.07
C SER A 90 -0.43 0.21 1.77
N MET A 91 0.54 -0.46 2.40
CA MET A 91 0.30 -1.71 3.13
C MET A 91 -0.60 -1.50 4.34
N ASN A 92 -0.32 -0.50 5.19
CA ASN A 92 -1.13 -0.24 6.37
C ASN A 92 -2.56 0.22 6.01
N LEU A 93 -2.73 1.04 4.97
CA LEU A 93 -4.06 1.41 4.47
C LEU A 93 -4.81 0.17 3.97
N ALA A 94 -4.18 -0.67 3.17
CA ALA A 94 -4.80 -1.87 2.63
C ALA A 94 -5.17 -2.88 3.74
N LEU A 95 -4.34 -3.00 4.78
CA LEU A 95 -4.65 -3.80 5.98
C LEU A 95 -5.85 -3.24 6.74
N ALA A 96 -5.92 -1.91 6.93
CA ALA A 96 -7.05 -1.28 7.59
C ALA A 96 -8.36 -1.44 6.79
N LEU A 97 -8.31 -1.29 5.46
CA LEU A 97 -9.44 -1.56 4.57
C LEU A 97 -9.93 -3.01 4.68
N ALA A 98 -9.02 -3.95 4.87
CA ALA A 98 -9.32 -5.38 4.97
C ALA A 98 -9.79 -5.83 6.37
N GLU A 99 -9.87 -4.93 7.36
CA GLU A 99 -10.53 -5.19 8.64
C GLU A 99 -12.05 -5.35 8.46
N ASP A 100 -12.64 -4.67 7.48
CA ASP A 100 -14.02 -4.89 7.08
C ASP A 100 -14.20 -6.27 6.43
N ARG A 101 -15.05 -7.09 7.06
CA ARG A 101 -15.23 -8.50 6.67
C ARG A 101 -15.93 -8.68 5.34
N ASP A 102 -16.71 -7.73 4.92
CA ASP A 102 -17.50 -7.80 3.69
C ASP A 102 -16.74 -7.18 2.50
N ARG A 103 -15.59 -6.55 2.74
CA ARG A 103 -14.78 -5.87 1.74
C ARG A 103 -13.65 -6.76 1.21
N LYS A 104 -13.63 -6.97 -0.11
CA LYS A 104 -12.53 -7.63 -0.82
C LYS A 104 -11.47 -6.59 -1.17
N VAL A 105 -10.30 -6.66 -0.54
CA VAL A 105 -9.22 -5.68 -0.70
C VAL A 105 -8.02 -6.30 -1.40
N LEU A 106 -7.46 -5.59 -2.38
CA LEU A 106 -6.22 -5.93 -3.07
C LEU A 106 -5.19 -4.82 -2.90
N LEU A 107 -3.97 -5.17 -2.54
CA LEU A 107 -2.79 -4.31 -2.71
C LEU A 107 -1.98 -4.82 -3.91
N MET A 108 -1.79 -3.98 -4.91
CA MET A 108 -0.99 -4.28 -6.10
C MET A 108 0.28 -3.43 -6.13
N ASP A 109 1.43 -4.07 -6.29
CA ASP A 109 2.72 -3.39 -6.47
C ASP A 109 2.89 -3.00 -7.95
N VAL A 110 2.73 -1.72 -8.26
CA VAL A 110 2.91 -1.17 -9.61
C VAL A 110 4.16 -0.30 -9.73
N ASP A 111 5.02 -0.28 -8.71
CA ASP A 111 6.36 0.31 -8.79
C ASP A 111 7.33 -0.67 -9.48
N LEU A 112 7.27 -0.72 -10.82
CA LEU A 112 8.10 -1.62 -11.61
C LEU A 112 9.58 -1.25 -11.61
N HIS A 113 9.93 -0.05 -11.14
CA HIS A 113 11.33 0.39 -11.03
C HIS A 113 11.99 -0.12 -9.75
N ARG A 114 11.22 -0.13 -8.66
CA ARG A 114 11.69 -0.60 -7.34
C ARG A 114 10.57 -1.30 -6.57
N PRO A 115 10.12 -2.47 -7.02
CA PRO A 115 9.06 -3.21 -6.33
C PRO A 115 9.45 -3.51 -4.88
N ARG A 116 8.58 -3.22 -3.92
CA ARG A 116 8.89 -3.40 -2.49
C ARG A 116 7.81 -4.10 -1.68
N VAL A 117 6.60 -4.25 -2.21
CA VAL A 117 5.51 -4.90 -1.48
C VAL A 117 5.89 -6.33 -1.06
N HIS A 118 6.65 -7.04 -1.89
CA HIS A 118 7.10 -8.40 -1.58
C HIS A 118 8.02 -8.50 -0.36
N HIS A 119 8.65 -7.41 0.09
CA HIS A 119 9.47 -7.40 1.31
C HIS A 119 8.64 -7.55 2.60
N PHE A 120 7.33 -7.33 2.53
CA PHE A 120 6.42 -7.58 3.65
C PHE A 120 5.97 -9.03 3.75
N LEU A 121 6.30 -9.87 2.78
CA LEU A 121 5.98 -11.29 2.78
C LEU A 121 7.14 -12.11 3.38
N LEU A 122 6.82 -13.10 4.20
CA LEU A 122 7.81 -13.99 4.81
C LEU A 122 8.60 -14.77 3.75
N SER A 123 7.97 -15.11 2.64
CA SER A 123 8.64 -15.79 1.52
C SER A 123 8.49 -15.00 0.22
N LYS A 124 9.58 -14.88 -0.53
CA LYS A 124 9.58 -14.19 -1.83
C LYS A 124 8.59 -14.83 -2.80
N PRO A 125 7.66 -14.06 -3.40
CA PRO A 125 6.73 -14.58 -4.39
C PRO A 125 7.49 -15.00 -5.67
N ARG A 126 7.03 -16.07 -6.29
CA ARG A 126 7.59 -16.55 -7.58
C ARG A 126 6.94 -15.86 -8.77
N LEU A 127 5.68 -15.47 -8.64
CA LEU A 127 4.85 -14.83 -9.68
C LEU A 127 4.37 -13.47 -9.21
N GLY A 128 4.12 -12.60 -10.17
CA GLY A 128 3.44 -11.33 -9.97
C GLY A 128 2.60 -10.97 -11.19
N TRP A 129 2.05 -9.76 -11.21
CA TRP A 129 1.17 -9.34 -12.29
C TRP A 129 1.88 -9.19 -13.65
N ILE A 130 3.20 -8.97 -13.67
CA ILE A 130 3.97 -8.99 -14.93
C ILE A 130 3.96 -10.37 -15.56
N ASP A 131 3.98 -11.45 -14.76
CA ASP A 131 3.88 -12.81 -15.30
C ASP A 131 2.49 -13.06 -15.92
N VAL A 132 1.44 -12.50 -15.32
CA VAL A 132 0.07 -12.51 -15.89
C VAL A 132 0.01 -11.66 -17.16
N PHE A 133 0.60 -10.47 -17.12
CA PHE A 133 0.66 -9.56 -18.26
C PHE A 133 1.36 -10.20 -19.47
N GLU A 134 2.36 -11.03 -19.27
CA GLU A 134 3.13 -11.71 -20.32
C GLU A 134 2.61 -13.14 -20.64
N ASP A 135 1.39 -13.50 -20.21
CA ASP A 135 0.75 -14.82 -20.39
C ASP A 135 1.56 -16.01 -19.83
N ARG A 136 2.43 -15.76 -18.85
CA ARG A 136 3.19 -16.82 -18.16
C ARG A 136 2.46 -17.39 -16.95
N ALA A 137 1.40 -16.73 -16.48
CA ALA A 137 0.62 -17.17 -15.32
C ALA A 137 -0.81 -16.69 -15.38
N GLU A 138 -1.70 -17.45 -14.77
CA GLU A 138 -3.08 -17.03 -14.49
C GLU A 138 -3.11 -16.02 -13.33
N LEU A 139 -4.07 -15.08 -13.36
CA LEU A 139 -4.19 -14.03 -12.34
C LEU A 139 -4.35 -14.61 -10.93
N ASP A 140 -5.15 -15.66 -10.77
CA ASP A 140 -5.37 -16.29 -9.46
C ASP A 140 -4.10 -16.96 -8.91
N ALA A 141 -3.19 -17.40 -9.78
CA ALA A 141 -1.90 -17.95 -9.36
C ALA A 141 -0.92 -16.87 -8.87
N ALA A 142 -1.06 -15.63 -9.33
CA ALA A 142 -0.22 -14.51 -8.95
C ALA A 142 -0.73 -13.76 -7.70
N ILE A 143 -2.04 -13.83 -7.41
CA ILE A 143 -2.63 -13.25 -6.20
C ILE A 143 -2.27 -14.10 -4.98
N ILE A 144 -1.89 -13.43 -3.90
CA ILE A 144 -1.47 -14.04 -2.64
C ILE A 144 -2.51 -13.71 -1.58
N ASP A 145 -3.11 -14.73 -0.97
CA ASP A 145 -3.89 -14.60 0.25
C ASP A 145 -2.95 -14.56 1.46
N LEU A 146 -3.27 -13.74 2.46
CA LEU A 146 -2.50 -13.65 3.71
C LEU A 146 -3.20 -14.43 4.83
N ASN A 147 -2.41 -15.14 5.67
CA ASN A 147 -2.96 -15.86 6.82
C ASN A 147 -3.49 -14.91 7.91
N GLN A 148 -2.80 -13.78 8.13
CA GLN A 148 -3.10 -12.84 9.21
C GLN A 148 -4.16 -11.79 8.86
N SER A 149 -4.61 -11.73 7.60
CA SER A 149 -5.51 -10.70 7.12
C SER A 149 -6.32 -11.16 5.92
N ARG A 150 -7.45 -10.51 5.67
CA ARG A 150 -8.24 -10.71 4.44
C ARG A 150 -7.70 -9.94 3.23
N LEU A 151 -6.63 -9.18 3.44
CA LEU A 151 -5.92 -8.50 2.37
C LEU A 151 -5.31 -9.52 1.41
N ARG A 152 -5.51 -9.28 0.11
CA ARG A 152 -4.80 -9.97 -0.96
C ARG A 152 -3.71 -9.08 -1.52
N ILE A 153 -2.61 -9.71 -1.90
CA ILE A 153 -1.46 -9.01 -2.47
C ILE A 153 -1.20 -9.53 -3.89
N LEU A 154 -1.01 -8.59 -4.81
CA LEU A 154 -0.55 -8.87 -6.16
C LEU A 154 0.81 -8.20 -6.36
N PRO A 155 1.91 -8.96 -6.19
CA PRO A 155 3.27 -8.44 -6.36
C PRO A 155 3.55 -8.03 -7.80
N ALA A 156 4.58 -7.20 -8.02
CA ALA A 156 5.01 -6.83 -9.36
C ALA A 156 5.46 -8.04 -10.20
N GLY A 157 6.16 -8.98 -9.60
CA GLY A 157 6.85 -10.05 -10.32
C GLY A 157 8.21 -9.59 -10.83
N ARG A 158 8.67 -10.13 -11.94
CA ARG A 158 9.94 -9.73 -12.59
C ARG A 158 9.70 -8.43 -13.37
N PRO A 159 10.40 -7.32 -13.03
CA PRO A 159 10.24 -6.07 -13.76
C PRO A 159 10.56 -6.22 -15.25
N PRO A 160 9.76 -5.61 -16.16
CA PRO A 160 10.02 -5.62 -17.59
C PRO A 160 11.15 -4.62 -17.94
N GLU A 161 11.70 -4.75 -19.13
CA GLU A 161 12.72 -3.80 -19.62
C GLU A 161 12.19 -2.37 -19.79
N LYS A 162 10.91 -2.24 -20.16
CA LYS A 162 10.26 -0.96 -20.44
C LYS A 162 8.97 -0.75 -19.62
N PRO A 163 9.10 -0.43 -18.32
CA PRO A 163 7.95 -0.28 -17.42
C PRO A 163 6.84 0.65 -17.94
N ALA A 164 7.20 1.82 -18.45
CA ALA A 164 6.25 2.81 -18.92
C ALA A 164 5.42 2.34 -20.14
N GLU A 165 5.98 1.53 -21.03
CA GLU A 165 5.23 0.96 -22.17
C GLU A 165 4.19 -0.06 -21.68
N VAL A 166 4.55 -0.87 -20.70
CA VAL A 166 3.63 -1.84 -20.08
C VAL A 166 2.45 -1.12 -19.45
N ILE A 167 2.72 -0.09 -18.62
CA ILE A 167 1.67 0.67 -17.92
C ILE A 167 0.76 1.43 -18.89
N LYS A 168 1.29 1.92 -20.02
CA LYS A 168 0.49 2.61 -21.06
C LYS A 168 -0.36 1.66 -21.90
N SER A 169 -0.09 0.36 -21.87
CA SER A 169 -0.73 -0.60 -22.75
C SER A 169 -2.22 -0.81 -22.47
N GLU A 170 -3.01 -1.11 -23.53
CA GLU A 170 -4.42 -1.48 -23.35
C GLU A 170 -4.57 -2.80 -22.58
N ARG A 171 -3.58 -3.68 -22.67
CA ARG A 171 -3.56 -4.92 -21.91
C ARG A 171 -3.50 -4.67 -20.40
N PHE A 172 -2.68 -3.72 -19.94
CA PHE A 172 -2.64 -3.33 -18.54
C PHE A 172 -3.95 -2.68 -18.09
N ARG A 173 -4.55 -1.83 -18.92
CA ARG A 173 -5.88 -1.25 -18.62
C ARG A 173 -6.96 -2.33 -18.47
N ARG A 174 -6.94 -3.39 -19.30
CA ARG A 174 -7.85 -4.53 -19.16
C ARG A 174 -7.63 -5.26 -17.83
N LEU A 175 -6.38 -5.47 -17.42
CA LEU A 175 -6.07 -6.05 -16.11
C LEU A 175 -6.64 -5.21 -14.97
N LEU A 176 -6.46 -3.87 -15.01
CA LEU A 176 -7.03 -2.99 -13.98
C LEU A 176 -8.56 -3.04 -13.94
N ARG A 177 -9.25 -3.10 -15.09
CA ARG A 177 -10.70 -3.28 -15.13
C ARG A 177 -11.12 -4.62 -14.50
N GLN A 178 -10.45 -5.71 -14.84
CA GLN A 178 -10.70 -7.03 -14.25
C GLN A 178 -10.51 -7.02 -12.73
N LEU A 179 -9.50 -6.33 -12.22
CA LEU A 179 -9.28 -6.18 -10.78
C LEU A 179 -10.36 -5.33 -10.12
N ARG A 180 -10.80 -4.24 -10.76
CA ARG A 180 -11.91 -3.40 -10.29
C ARG A 180 -13.21 -4.17 -10.16
N ASP A 181 -13.49 -5.10 -11.07
CA ASP A 181 -14.71 -5.92 -11.04
C ASP A 181 -14.67 -7.00 -9.95
N ARG A 182 -13.46 -7.41 -9.53
CA ARG A 182 -13.26 -8.51 -8.55
C ARG A 182 -13.11 -8.03 -7.11
N PHE A 183 -12.66 -6.78 -6.91
CA PHE A 183 -12.33 -6.24 -5.60
C PHE A 183 -13.11 -4.96 -5.31
N ASP A 184 -13.53 -4.81 -4.05
CA ASP A 184 -14.24 -3.62 -3.59
C ASP A 184 -13.28 -2.45 -3.34
N ALA A 185 -12.01 -2.74 -3.04
CA ALA A 185 -10.94 -1.75 -2.97
C ALA A 185 -9.63 -2.30 -3.55
N VAL A 186 -8.97 -1.51 -4.39
CA VAL A 186 -7.65 -1.79 -4.98
C VAL A 186 -6.70 -0.64 -4.63
N VAL A 187 -5.66 -0.94 -3.86
CA VAL A 187 -4.59 0.01 -3.55
C VAL A 187 -3.42 -0.26 -4.49
N LEU A 188 -3.03 0.73 -5.28
CA LEU A 188 -1.91 0.66 -6.23
C LEU A 188 -0.69 1.35 -5.61
N ASP A 189 0.34 0.58 -5.21
CA ASP A 189 1.62 1.14 -4.74
C ASP A 189 2.48 1.55 -5.94
N ALA A 190 2.46 2.86 -6.30
CA ALA A 190 3.05 3.41 -7.52
C ALA A 190 4.42 4.07 -7.26
N PRO A 191 5.28 4.25 -8.27
CA PRO A 191 6.56 4.94 -8.11
C PRO A 191 6.39 6.43 -7.76
N PRO A 192 7.47 7.10 -7.29
CA PRO A 192 7.41 8.53 -6.98
C PRO A 192 7.27 9.41 -8.22
N LEU A 193 6.45 10.48 -8.12
CA LEU A 193 6.11 11.39 -9.21
C LEU A 193 7.30 12.12 -9.85
N MET A 194 8.28 12.54 -9.02
CA MET A 194 9.41 13.34 -9.50
C MET A 194 10.38 12.58 -10.40
N ARG A 195 10.30 11.27 -10.42
CA ARG A 195 11.28 10.42 -11.10
C ARG A 195 10.70 9.69 -12.31
N PHE A 196 9.42 9.35 -12.26
CA PHE A 196 8.78 8.50 -13.26
C PHE A 196 7.39 9.03 -13.63
N VAL A 197 7.07 8.95 -14.90
CA VAL A 197 5.75 9.35 -15.42
C VAL A 197 4.64 8.35 -15.07
N ASP A 198 5.01 7.17 -14.64
CA ASP A 198 4.12 6.03 -14.42
C ASP A 198 3.02 6.35 -13.40
N ALA A 199 3.36 7.02 -12.29
CA ALA A 199 2.39 7.39 -11.27
C ALA A 199 1.30 8.35 -11.80
N ASN A 200 1.66 9.23 -12.74
CA ASN A 200 0.71 10.14 -13.38
C ASN A 200 -0.23 9.39 -14.34
N ILE A 201 0.32 8.44 -15.10
CA ILE A 201 -0.47 7.56 -15.96
C ILE A 201 -1.43 6.70 -15.13
N LEU A 202 -0.94 6.09 -14.05
CA LEU A 202 -1.76 5.29 -13.13
C LEU A 202 -2.90 6.12 -12.52
N ASN A 203 -2.63 7.39 -12.16
CA ASN A 203 -3.65 8.29 -11.63
C ASN A 203 -4.78 8.59 -12.64
N SER A 204 -4.50 8.52 -13.95
CA SER A 204 -5.54 8.64 -14.98
C SER A 204 -6.43 7.42 -15.12
N TYR A 205 -6.01 6.27 -14.61
CA TYR A 205 -6.78 5.01 -14.65
C TYR A 205 -7.50 4.72 -13.34
N ALA A 206 -7.10 5.38 -12.26
CA ALA A 206 -7.64 5.22 -10.93
C ALA A 206 -8.71 6.27 -10.61
N ASP A 207 -9.40 6.08 -9.50
CA ASP A 207 -10.41 7.02 -9.01
C ASP A 207 -9.77 8.24 -8.33
N GLY A 208 -8.54 8.07 -7.80
CA GLY A 208 -7.77 9.16 -7.22
C GLY A 208 -6.43 8.72 -6.66
N MET A 209 -5.64 9.73 -6.28
CA MET A 209 -4.31 9.53 -5.69
C MET A 209 -4.28 10.02 -4.26
N VAL A 210 -3.70 9.23 -3.38
CA VAL A 210 -3.23 9.67 -2.05
C VAL A 210 -1.74 9.95 -2.15
N PHE A 211 -1.34 11.16 -1.78
CA PHE A 211 0.04 11.62 -1.90
C PHE A 211 0.76 11.57 -0.55
N VAL A 212 1.83 10.78 -0.46
CA VAL A 212 2.59 10.58 0.77
C VAL A 212 3.79 11.53 0.82
N ILE A 213 3.93 12.24 1.92
CA ILE A 213 5.01 13.18 2.18
C ILE A 213 5.70 12.77 3.49
N ARG A 214 7.03 12.72 3.51
CA ARG A 214 7.78 12.49 4.74
C ARG A 214 8.03 13.80 5.48
N ALA A 215 7.47 13.92 6.69
CA ALA A 215 7.64 15.09 7.56
C ALA A 215 9.11 15.34 7.90
N GLY A 216 9.50 16.62 7.92
CA GLY A 216 10.86 17.01 8.27
C GLY A 216 11.95 16.66 7.26
N LEU A 217 11.63 15.91 6.18
CA LEU A 217 12.60 15.52 5.15
C LEU A 217 12.28 16.15 3.78
N THR A 218 11.02 16.20 3.40
CA THR A 218 10.62 16.70 2.08
C THR A 218 10.25 18.18 2.16
N SER A 219 10.97 19.03 1.45
CA SER A 219 10.69 20.47 1.44
C SER A 219 9.40 20.80 0.70
N ARG A 220 8.74 21.89 1.11
CA ARG A 220 7.50 22.38 0.46
C ARG A 220 7.69 22.64 -1.05
N GLN A 221 8.88 23.09 -1.46
CA GLN A 221 9.19 23.32 -2.87
C GLN A 221 9.16 22.04 -3.69
N ILE A 222 9.70 20.94 -3.14
CA ILE A 222 9.69 19.62 -3.78
C ILE A 222 8.26 19.10 -3.90
N VAL A 223 7.47 19.22 -2.83
CA VAL A 223 6.05 18.84 -2.85
C VAL A 223 5.29 19.60 -3.93
N ARG A 224 5.43 20.94 -3.96
CA ARG A 224 4.80 21.77 -5.00
C ARG A 224 5.21 21.32 -6.40
N LYS A 225 6.51 21.13 -6.63
CA LYS A 225 7.02 20.67 -7.93
C LYS A 225 6.49 19.30 -8.31
N ALA A 226 6.34 18.37 -7.37
CA ALA A 226 5.75 17.06 -7.64
C ALA A 226 4.26 17.18 -8.02
N LEU A 227 3.50 17.98 -7.28
CA LEU A 227 2.08 18.16 -7.52
C LEU A 227 1.80 18.87 -8.88
N THR A 228 2.68 19.78 -9.34
CA THR A 228 2.53 20.39 -10.68
C THR A 228 2.78 19.41 -11.83
N GLN A 229 3.36 18.24 -11.57
CA GLN A 229 3.53 17.20 -12.59
C GLN A 229 2.26 16.36 -12.79
N ILE A 230 1.26 16.49 -11.92
CA ILE A 230 0.00 15.76 -12.07
C ILE A 230 -0.83 16.46 -13.16
N THR A 231 -0.91 15.81 -14.31
CA THR A 231 -1.62 16.32 -15.50
C THR A 231 -2.98 15.66 -15.71
N SER A 232 -3.26 14.56 -15.00
CA SER A 232 -4.50 13.80 -15.14
C SER A 232 -4.87 13.12 -13.81
N GLY A 233 -6.16 12.84 -13.63
CA GLY A 233 -6.70 12.31 -12.37
C GLY A 233 -6.74 13.38 -11.28
N ARG A 234 -7.01 12.97 -10.05
CA ARG A 234 -7.14 13.88 -8.89
C ARG A 234 -6.35 13.40 -7.69
N VAL A 235 -5.83 14.32 -6.89
CA VAL A 235 -5.33 14.04 -5.54
C VAL A 235 -6.49 14.14 -4.58
N ILE A 236 -6.83 13.03 -3.93
CA ILE A 236 -7.96 12.92 -2.99
C ILE A 236 -7.53 13.08 -1.53
N GLY A 237 -6.23 13.02 -1.26
CA GLY A 237 -5.70 13.19 0.07
C GLY A 237 -4.18 13.28 0.12
N VAL A 238 -3.67 13.78 1.23
CA VAL A 238 -2.24 13.85 1.54
C VAL A 238 -1.99 13.19 2.88
N VAL A 239 -1.00 12.30 2.93
CA VAL A 239 -0.51 11.68 4.16
C VAL A 239 0.82 12.30 4.55
N LEU A 240 0.88 12.89 5.73
CA LEU A 240 2.14 13.33 6.32
C LEU A 240 2.71 12.18 7.17
N ASN A 241 3.68 11.47 6.62
CA ASN A 241 4.31 10.31 7.23
C ASN A 241 5.53 10.71 8.08
N ASP A 242 5.91 9.85 9.05
CA ASP A 242 7.08 10.04 9.94
C ASP A 242 7.05 11.36 10.71
N VAL A 243 5.87 11.77 11.18
CA VAL A 243 5.71 12.96 12.01
C VAL A 243 6.33 12.68 13.39
N ARG A 244 7.35 13.48 13.75
CA ARG A 244 7.92 13.45 15.08
C ARG A 244 7.20 14.45 15.96
N TYR A 245 6.47 13.94 16.93
CA TYR A 245 5.80 14.79 17.91
C TYR A 245 6.82 15.28 18.94
N THR A 246 6.87 16.59 19.18
CA THR A 246 7.57 17.17 20.31
C THR A 246 6.86 16.82 21.62
N LEU A 247 7.51 17.03 22.77
CA LEU A 247 6.87 16.82 24.08
C LEU A 247 5.60 17.68 24.24
N VAL A 248 5.60 18.89 23.65
CA VAL A 248 4.46 19.80 23.64
C VAL A 248 3.32 19.24 22.79
N ASP A 249 3.62 18.73 21.60
CA ASP A 249 2.58 18.10 20.75
C ASP A 249 1.96 16.89 21.44
N ARG A 250 2.76 16.08 22.15
CA ARG A 250 2.24 14.92 22.93
C ARG A 250 1.29 15.34 24.05
N TYR A 251 1.49 16.51 24.65
CA TYR A 251 0.63 17.03 25.69
C TYR A 251 -0.73 17.47 25.10
N TYR A 252 -0.74 18.21 23.99
CA TYR A 252 -1.98 18.64 23.32
C TYR A 252 -2.79 17.47 22.76
N TYR A 253 -2.15 16.48 22.13
CA TYR A 253 -2.84 15.31 21.59
C TYR A 253 -3.39 14.36 22.67
N ARG A 254 -2.81 14.32 23.87
CA ARG A 254 -3.41 13.59 25.02
C ARG A 254 -4.69 14.25 25.52
N TYR A 255 -4.83 15.55 25.42
CA TYR A 255 -6.04 16.26 25.85
C TYR A 255 -7.20 16.00 24.88
N ASP A 256 -6.99 15.93 23.58
CA ASP A 256 -8.02 15.61 22.58
C ASP A 256 -8.52 14.14 22.69
N GLU A 257 -7.67 13.21 23.10
CA GLU A 257 -8.07 11.81 23.33
C GLU A 257 -8.92 11.61 24.60
N TYR A 258 -8.74 12.45 25.61
CA TYR A 258 -9.51 12.38 26.87
C TYR A 258 -10.70 13.35 26.93
N GLY A 259 -10.80 14.31 26.03
CA GLY A 259 -11.88 15.32 25.99
C GLY A 259 -13.26 14.79 25.58
N GLY A 260 -13.34 13.60 25.01
CA GLY A 260 -14.62 12.97 24.61
C GLY A 260 -15.45 12.36 25.74
N SER A 261 -14.91 12.30 26.98
CA SER A 261 -15.55 11.59 28.11
C SER A 261 -16.26 12.51 29.11
N TYR A 262 -16.28 13.83 28.92
CA TYR A 262 -16.82 14.76 29.92
C TYR A 262 -18.22 15.32 29.61
N TYR A 263 -18.85 15.01 28.49
CA TYR A 263 -20.19 15.54 28.15
C TYR A 263 -21.36 14.60 28.49
N ASP A 264 -21.14 13.47 29.17
CA ASP A 264 -22.24 12.52 29.47
C ASP A 264 -22.58 12.40 30.99
N ARG A 265 -22.28 13.43 31.79
CA ARG A 265 -22.55 13.40 33.25
C ARG A 265 -23.38 14.55 33.82
N GLU A 266 -24.05 15.33 32.98
CA GLU A 266 -25.05 16.34 33.48
C GLU A 266 -26.40 16.17 32.79
N SER A 267 -27.00 14.99 32.90
CA SER A 267 -28.45 14.82 32.73
C SER A 267 -28.91 13.56 33.44
N ARG A 268 -28.93 13.62 34.79
CA ARG A 268 -29.86 12.87 35.65
C ARG A 268 -30.21 13.69 36.87
#